data_6dd2868dfaab1106c1d6912ff119b322
#
_entry.id   6dd2868dfaab1106c1d6912ff119b322
#
_cell.length_a   1.000
_cell.length_b   1.000
_cell.length_c   1.000
_cell.angle_alpha   90.00
_cell.angle_beta   90.00
_cell.angle_gamma   90.00
#
_symmetry.space_group_name_H-M   'P 1'
#
loop_
_entity.id
_entity.type
_entity.pdbx_description
1 polymer ?
#
loop_
_entity_poly.entity_id
_entity_poly.type
_entity_poly.pdbx_seq_one_letter_code
_entity_poly.pdbx_strand_id
1 'polypeptide(L)'
;MVNSVVIAFTAATLVRSEAARRIMGLALVLVYIALNLLSPADMFPVLGPYRPILILALASVPPTLITRLESPEIGKLRTQPILMFLFFAFACSSWFPHGGLGANLVTFLDLAPSVIVYFLGLVHFRSPLRLRLLRATLVAVAVYVVATALSQIPLARGTGESTPYVLVSGEEANLELRIHGLGMLDDPNIFGQFLLLILPLLFVGKRETGLGRGYFFAIPIAVLLLIGIYFTNSRGTGTGLGVLIALYLIQRFKKAGKVGAAIVGPLSLVAINATQSRKVSMAGGLDRIAIWSDGMAFFKSSPLWGIGWGGFVEREDWTAHNSYLLCAAELGMIGFFLWMSILVVTMIQLNRVTKVVGKSDPALARWAVPVKLSLGVYLFTSYFLSCTYNLALFLLLGMAGAIIAVAGGDETIPLRGTKWPAWSLGLCVGVLTLIYVMLRLRAV
;
A
#
# COMPACT_ATOMS: atom_id res chain seq x y z
N MET A 1 -12.02 54.36 9.55
CA MET A 1 -12.66 53.57 8.48
C MET A 1 -11.67 53.02 7.45
N VAL A 2 -10.75 53.82 6.91
CA VAL A 2 -9.78 53.37 5.87
C VAL A 2 -8.87 52.23 6.34
N ASN A 3 -8.35 52.27 7.58
CA ASN A 3 -7.50 51.22 8.12
C ASN A 3 -8.21 49.88 8.29
N SER A 4 -9.49 49.87 8.63
CA SER A 4 -10.26 48.64 8.80
C SER A 4 -10.55 47.95 7.45
N VAL A 5 -10.75 48.71 6.37
CA VAL A 5 -10.95 48.20 5.01
C VAL A 5 -9.66 47.64 4.43
N VAL A 6 -8.52 48.31 4.65
CA VAL A 6 -7.21 47.84 4.23
C VAL A 6 -6.82 46.54 4.94
N ILE A 7 -7.04 46.45 6.25
CA ILE A 7 -6.79 45.23 7.03
C ILE A 7 -7.70 44.09 6.55
N ALA A 8 -8.98 44.35 6.30
CA ALA A 8 -9.92 43.35 5.79
C ALA A 8 -9.53 42.88 4.38
N PHE A 9 -9.12 43.77 3.49
CA PHE A 9 -8.68 43.46 2.13
C PHE A 9 -7.37 42.66 2.11
N THR A 10 -6.40 43.05 2.96
CA THR A 10 -5.12 42.37 3.12
C THR A 10 -5.34 40.98 3.75
N ALA A 11 -6.21 40.87 4.75
CA ALA A 11 -6.58 39.58 5.33
C ALA A 11 -7.31 38.66 4.31
N ALA A 12 -8.23 39.24 3.52
CA ALA A 12 -8.94 38.48 2.48
C ALA A 12 -8.02 37.99 1.35
N THR A 13 -7.03 38.83 0.95
CA THR A 13 -6.03 38.42 -0.06
C THR A 13 -5.04 37.37 0.48
N LEU A 14 -4.62 37.50 1.74
CA LEU A 14 -3.80 36.49 2.42
C LEU A 14 -4.54 35.15 2.57
N VAL A 15 -5.80 35.17 2.99
CA VAL A 15 -6.63 33.97 3.11
C VAL A 15 -6.86 33.30 1.73
N ARG A 16 -7.14 34.09 0.68
CA ARG A 16 -7.24 33.58 -0.69
C ARG A 16 -5.92 32.96 -1.17
N SER A 17 -4.79 33.58 -0.89
CA SER A 17 -3.48 33.04 -1.25
C SER A 17 -3.14 31.76 -0.50
N GLU A 18 -3.54 31.64 0.76
CA GLU A 18 -3.35 30.45 1.58
C GLU A 18 -4.23 29.28 1.10
N ALA A 19 -5.51 29.54 0.85
CA ALA A 19 -6.42 28.54 0.30
C ALA A 19 -5.97 28.04 -1.08
N ALA A 20 -5.52 28.95 -1.96
CA ALA A 20 -4.98 28.59 -3.27
C ALA A 20 -3.73 27.71 -3.15
N ARG A 21 -2.80 28.04 -2.26
CA ARG A 21 -1.60 27.21 -2.00
C ARG A 21 -1.95 25.83 -1.49
N ARG A 22 -2.90 25.71 -0.56
CA ARG A 22 -3.36 24.43 -0.02
C ARG A 22 -4.07 23.56 -1.08
N ILE A 23 -4.83 24.19 -1.98
CA ILE A 23 -5.47 23.49 -3.11
C ILE A 23 -4.41 23.03 -4.11
N MET A 24 -3.47 23.88 -4.48
CA MET A 24 -2.39 23.56 -5.41
C MET A 24 -1.51 22.42 -4.86
N GLY A 25 -1.14 22.47 -3.57
CA GLY A 25 -0.38 21.39 -2.94
C GLY A 25 -1.13 20.05 -2.98
N LEU A 26 -2.43 20.04 -2.69
CA LEU A 26 -3.24 18.84 -2.79
C LEU A 26 -3.32 18.32 -4.23
N ALA A 27 -3.52 19.23 -5.21
CA ALA A 27 -3.60 18.85 -6.64
C ALA A 27 -2.29 18.22 -7.11
N LEU A 28 -1.14 18.80 -6.77
CA LEU A 28 0.18 18.23 -7.09
C LEU A 28 0.34 16.82 -6.50
N VAL A 29 -0.09 16.61 -5.25
CA VAL A 29 -0.02 15.29 -4.61
C VAL A 29 -0.91 14.26 -5.31
N LEU A 30 -2.14 14.64 -5.68
CA LEU A 30 -3.04 13.74 -6.40
C LEU A 30 -2.51 13.39 -7.79
N VAL A 31 -1.97 14.38 -8.52
CA VAL A 31 -1.32 14.17 -9.83
C VAL A 31 -0.09 13.27 -9.67
N TYR A 32 0.75 13.52 -8.68
CA TYR A 32 1.91 12.68 -8.39
C TYR A 32 1.51 11.21 -8.15
N ILE A 33 0.49 10.97 -7.30
CA ILE A 33 -0.01 9.61 -7.03
C ILE A 33 -0.56 8.96 -8.31
N ALA A 34 -1.36 9.69 -9.09
CA ALA A 34 -1.93 9.17 -10.33
C ALA A 34 -0.85 8.80 -11.36
N LEU A 35 0.14 9.69 -11.57
CA LEU A 35 1.21 9.45 -12.54
C LEU A 35 2.19 8.36 -12.07
N ASN A 36 2.40 8.21 -10.75
CA ASN A 36 3.18 7.09 -10.24
C ASN A 36 2.50 5.74 -10.50
N LEU A 37 1.17 5.68 -10.36
CA LEU A 37 0.39 4.47 -10.61
C LEU A 37 0.21 4.16 -12.11
N LEU A 38 0.19 5.18 -12.97
CA LEU A 38 0.03 5.03 -14.42
C LEU A 38 1.36 4.85 -15.15
N SER A 39 2.48 5.21 -14.50
CA SER A 39 3.84 5.13 -15.05
C SER A 39 3.98 5.65 -16.50
N PRO A 40 3.84 6.96 -16.73
CA PRO A 40 3.91 7.51 -18.08
C PRO A 40 5.27 7.26 -18.78
N ALA A 41 6.33 7.00 -18.03
CA ALA A 41 7.64 6.66 -18.60
C ALA A 41 7.64 5.29 -19.30
N ASP A 42 6.79 4.35 -18.86
CA ASP A 42 6.65 3.06 -19.54
C ASP A 42 5.77 3.17 -20.79
N MET A 43 4.80 4.12 -20.78
CA MET A 43 4.02 4.43 -21.99
C MET A 43 4.83 5.22 -23.02
N PHE A 44 5.71 6.10 -22.56
CA PHE A 44 6.52 7.00 -23.37
C PHE A 44 7.99 6.91 -22.91
N PRO A 45 8.78 5.97 -23.45
CA PRO A 45 10.17 5.72 -23.03
C PRO A 45 11.08 6.96 -23.07
N VAL A 46 10.76 7.93 -23.93
CA VAL A 46 11.45 9.24 -24.01
C VAL A 46 11.46 9.98 -22.68
N LEU A 47 10.47 9.74 -21.79
CA LEU A 47 10.37 10.37 -20.49
C LEU A 47 11.27 9.72 -19.43
N GLY A 48 11.71 8.49 -19.63
CA GLY A 48 12.48 7.71 -18.65
C GLY A 48 13.73 8.44 -18.10
N PRO A 49 14.61 8.98 -18.96
CA PRO A 49 15.82 9.69 -18.50
C PRO A 49 15.55 10.90 -17.61
N TYR A 50 14.39 11.56 -17.75
CA TYR A 50 14.03 12.75 -16.98
C TYR A 50 13.46 12.46 -15.59
N ARG A 51 13.24 11.20 -15.23
CA ARG A 51 12.68 10.77 -13.93
C ARG A 51 11.47 11.63 -13.49
N PRO A 52 10.39 11.76 -14.29
CA PRO A 52 9.31 12.72 -14.05
C PRO A 52 8.61 12.51 -12.70
N ILE A 53 8.55 11.27 -12.24
CA ILE A 53 7.95 10.91 -10.94
C ILE A 53 8.77 11.47 -9.78
N LEU A 54 10.11 11.39 -9.84
CA LEU A 54 10.99 11.96 -8.83
C LEU A 54 10.87 13.51 -8.81
N ILE A 55 10.84 14.15 -9.99
CA ILE A 55 10.66 15.60 -10.09
C ILE A 55 9.33 16.03 -9.44
N LEU A 56 8.23 15.34 -9.72
CA LEU A 56 6.92 15.62 -9.11
C LEU A 56 6.91 15.36 -7.60
N ALA A 57 7.57 14.29 -7.14
CA ALA A 57 7.74 14.03 -5.72
C ALA A 57 8.42 15.22 -5.03
N LEU A 58 9.57 15.64 -5.55
CA LEU A 58 10.34 16.76 -5.01
C LEU A 58 9.57 18.10 -5.10
N ALA A 59 8.89 18.36 -6.22
CA ALA A 59 8.04 19.54 -6.39
C ALA A 59 6.87 19.60 -5.39
N SER A 60 6.41 18.44 -4.92
CA SER A 60 5.35 18.37 -3.91
C SER A 60 5.84 18.67 -2.48
N VAL A 61 7.15 18.62 -2.22
CA VAL A 61 7.71 18.81 -0.87
C VAL A 61 7.53 20.24 -0.35
N PRO A 62 7.92 21.33 -1.06
CA PRO A 62 7.81 22.69 -0.54
C PRO A 62 6.38 23.08 -0.12
N PRO A 63 5.32 22.91 -0.94
CA PRO A 63 3.96 23.24 -0.54
C PRO A 63 3.48 22.36 0.61
N THR A 64 3.98 21.12 0.73
CA THR A 64 3.65 20.22 1.83
C THR A 64 4.30 20.67 3.14
N LEU A 65 5.54 21.11 3.12
CA LEU A 65 6.23 21.67 4.30
C LEU A 65 5.52 22.92 4.82
N ILE A 66 5.13 23.84 3.92
CA ILE A 66 4.35 25.03 4.29
C ILE A 66 3.03 24.59 4.96
N THR A 67 2.28 23.68 4.33
CA THR A 67 1.02 23.17 4.89
C THR A 67 1.25 22.47 6.24
N ARG A 68 2.39 21.80 6.42
CA ARG A 68 2.77 21.14 7.67
C ARG A 68 3.00 22.14 8.80
N LEU A 69 3.72 23.22 8.51
CA LEU A 69 4.01 24.28 9.49
C LEU A 69 2.73 25.01 9.96
N GLU A 70 1.75 25.16 9.07
CA GLU A 70 0.44 25.73 9.35
C GLU A 70 -0.53 24.75 10.07
N SER A 71 -0.09 23.53 10.42
CA SER A 71 -0.95 22.46 10.90
C SER A 71 -0.45 21.81 12.17
N PRO A 72 -0.74 22.43 13.34
CA PRO A 72 -0.22 21.96 14.63
C PRO A 72 -0.70 20.55 15.01
N GLU A 73 -1.86 20.12 14.53
CA GLU A 73 -2.41 18.80 14.82
C GLU A 73 -1.52 17.63 14.32
N ILE A 74 -0.76 17.83 13.25
CA ILE A 74 0.18 16.83 12.75
C ILE A 74 1.32 16.61 13.75
N GLY A 75 1.72 17.65 14.50
CA GLY A 75 2.75 17.56 15.53
C GLY A 75 2.36 16.67 16.71
N LYS A 76 1.08 16.39 16.87
CA LYS A 76 0.56 15.46 17.90
C LYS A 76 0.80 14.01 17.58
N LEU A 77 0.96 13.63 16.31
CA LEU A 77 1.40 12.31 15.89
C LEU A 77 2.93 12.31 15.75
N ARG A 78 3.60 11.61 16.65
CA ARG A 78 5.08 11.57 16.70
C ARG A 78 5.64 10.19 16.41
N THR A 79 5.06 9.15 17.00
CA THR A 79 5.64 7.81 16.96
C THR A 79 5.71 7.25 15.55
N GLN A 80 4.63 7.31 14.79
CA GLN A 80 4.61 6.75 13.42
C GLN A 80 5.57 7.50 12.46
N PRO A 81 5.59 8.86 12.39
CA PRO A 81 6.55 9.58 11.55
C PRO A 81 8.02 9.36 11.96
N ILE A 82 8.31 9.25 13.27
CA ILE A 82 9.67 8.95 13.75
C ILE A 82 10.09 7.55 13.31
N LEU A 83 9.26 6.55 13.49
CA LEU A 83 9.55 5.18 13.02
C LEU A 83 9.75 5.13 11.51
N MET A 84 8.94 5.88 10.74
CA MET A 84 9.09 5.99 9.29
C MET A 84 10.42 6.62 8.89
N PHE A 85 10.80 7.70 9.57
CA PHE A 85 12.09 8.35 9.33
C PHE A 85 13.27 7.43 9.69
N LEU A 86 13.20 6.74 10.84
CA LEU A 86 14.23 5.80 11.25
C LEU A 86 14.35 4.61 10.27
N PHE A 87 13.22 4.09 9.80
CA PHE A 87 13.21 3.04 8.79
C PHE A 87 13.88 3.50 7.49
N PHE A 88 13.51 4.68 6.99
CA PHE A 88 14.09 5.27 5.79
C PHE A 88 15.60 5.51 5.94
N ALA A 89 16.01 6.16 7.04
CA ALA A 89 17.42 6.42 7.33
C ALA A 89 18.24 5.12 7.43
N PHE A 90 17.67 4.09 8.09
CA PHE A 90 18.30 2.79 8.20
C PHE A 90 18.42 2.10 6.82
N ALA A 91 17.35 2.09 6.01
CA ALA A 91 17.39 1.52 4.66
C ALA A 91 18.42 2.23 3.78
N CYS A 92 18.49 3.58 3.81
CA CYS A 92 19.50 4.36 3.08
C CYS A 92 20.93 4.09 3.55
N SER A 93 21.13 3.64 4.78
CA SER A 93 22.45 3.31 5.34
C SER A 93 22.80 1.81 5.27
N SER A 94 21.90 0.99 4.75
CA SER A 94 22.03 -0.48 4.81
C SER A 94 23.24 -1.06 4.08
N TRP A 95 23.81 -0.33 3.12
CA TRP A 95 25.01 -0.72 2.38
C TRP A 95 26.34 -0.32 3.05
N PHE A 96 26.34 0.50 4.11
CA PHE A 96 27.58 0.88 4.79
C PHE A 96 28.43 -0.31 5.24
N PRO A 97 27.88 -1.38 5.84
CA PRO A 97 28.68 -2.52 6.25
C PRO A 97 29.30 -3.28 5.07
N HIS A 98 28.80 -3.06 3.86
CA HIS A 98 29.20 -3.75 2.64
C HIS A 98 30.07 -2.87 1.73
N GLY A 99 30.51 -1.68 2.20
CA GLY A 99 31.36 -0.76 1.44
C GLY A 99 30.67 -0.02 0.28
N GLY A 100 29.34 -0.06 0.21
CA GLY A 100 28.53 0.41 -0.91
C GLY A 100 28.01 1.85 -0.78
N LEU A 101 28.89 2.88 -0.70
CA LEU A 101 28.42 4.29 -0.63
C LEU A 101 27.55 4.68 -1.84
N GLY A 102 27.91 4.23 -3.06
CA GLY A 102 27.08 4.48 -4.25
C GLY A 102 25.72 3.82 -4.17
N ALA A 103 25.63 2.60 -3.66
CA ALA A 103 24.39 1.87 -3.46
C ALA A 103 23.48 2.56 -2.44
N ASN A 104 24.01 3.20 -1.40
CA ASN A 104 23.21 4.00 -0.46
C ASN A 104 22.53 5.19 -1.16
N LEU A 105 23.20 5.83 -2.13
CA LEU A 105 22.58 6.91 -2.91
C LEU A 105 21.48 6.38 -3.83
N VAL A 106 21.68 5.24 -4.47
CA VAL A 106 20.64 4.57 -5.28
C VAL A 106 19.44 4.23 -4.41
N THR A 107 19.68 3.63 -3.24
CA THR A 107 18.60 3.35 -2.26
C THR A 107 17.81 4.61 -1.90
N PHE A 108 18.50 5.72 -1.64
CA PHE A 108 17.83 7.00 -1.35
C PHE A 108 16.96 7.44 -2.53
N LEU A 109 17.49 7.44 -3.76
CA LEU A 109 16.77 7.94 -4.93
C LEU A 109 15.54 7.08 -5.29
N ASP A 110 15.61 5.78 -5.07
CA ASP A 110 14.55 4.84 -5.45
C ASP A 110 13.50 4.66 -4.33
N LEU A 111 13.90 4.73 -3.06
CA LEU A 111 12.98 4.60 -1.93
C LEU A 111 12.33 5.92 -1.52
N ALA A 112 13.01 7.06 -1.71
CA ALA A 112 12.50 8.36 -1.31
C ALA A 112 11.11 8.70 -1.91
N PRO A 113 10.81 8.45 -3.19
CA PRO A 113 9.48 8.72 -3.74
C PRO A 113 8.36 8.01 -2.97
N SER A 114 8.57 6.75 -2.59
CA SER A 114 7.59 5.97 -1.81
C SER A 114 7.42 6.52 -0.39
N VAL A 115 8.52 6.87 0.29
CA VAL A 115 8.49 7.45 1.64
C VAL A 115 7.90 8.86 1.62
N ILE A 116 8.20 9.67 0.60
CA ILE A 116 7.62 11.00 0.42
C ILE A 116 6.08 10.90 0.36
N VAL A 117 5.52 9.90 -0.34
CA VAL A 117 4.06 9.67 -0.38
C VAL A 117 3.45 9.52 1.01
N TYR A 118 4.14 8.87 1.94
CA TYR A 118 3.67 8.80 3.33
C TYR A 118 3.50 10.19 3.94
N PHE A 119 4.53 11.05 3.84
CA PHE A 119 4.49 12.39 4.41
C PHE A 119 3.48 13.30 3.68
N LEU A 120 3.39 13.18 2.35
CA LEU A 120 2.36 13.87 1.56
C LEU A 120 0.96 13.46 2.02
N GLY A 121 0.73 12.16 2.21
CA GLY A 121 -0.52 11.61 2.69
C GLY A 121 -0.89 12.11 4.09
N LEU A 122 0.07 12.06 5.02
CA LEU A 122 -0.08 12.55 6.39
C LEU A 122 -0.51 14.01 6.43
N VAL A 123 0.08 14.86 5.58
CA VAL A 123 -0.19 16.30 5.58
C VAL A 123 -1.47 16.67 4.84
N HIS A 124 -1.75 16.03 3.71
CA HIS A 124 -2.83 16.47 2.83
C HIS A 124 -4.18 15.77 3.06
N PHE A 125 -4.23 14.50 3.52
CA PHE A 125 -5.49 13.74 3.60
C PHE A 125 -6.19 13.82 4.97
N ARG A 126 -6.23 15.02 5.57
CA ARG A 126 -6.77 15.28 6.91
C ARG A 126 -8.25 15.61 6.97
N SER A 127 -8.96 15.63 5.86
CA SER A 127 -10.40 15.91 5.85
C SER A 127 -11.16 14.88 5.01
N PRO A 128 -12.45 14.64 5.32
CA PRO A 128 -13.27 13.72 4.54
C PRO A 128 -13.34 14.07 3.05
N LEU A 129 -13.28 15.38 2.70
CA LEU A 129 -13.28 15.81 1.30
C LEU A 129 -12.00 15.39 0.59
N ARG A 130 -10.83 15.64 1.21
CA ARG A 130 -9.52 15.30 0.63
C ARG A 130 -9.34 13.79 0.49
N LEU A 131 -9.82 13.01 1.48
CA LEU A 131 -9.86 11.55 1.39
C LEU A 131 -10.79 11.06 0.26
N ARG A 132 -11.92 11.76 0.01
CA ARG A 132 -12.80 11.46 -1.13
C ARG A 132 -12.13 11.75 -2.47
N LEU A 133 -11.37 12.84 -2.58
CA LEU A 133 -10.61 13.17 -3.78
C LEU A 133 -9.52 12.13 -4.05
N LEU A 134 -8.74 11.73 -3.03
CA LEU A 134 -7.77 10.65 -3.16
C LEU A 134 -8.46 9.35 -3.61
N ARG A 135 -9.54 8.94 -2.95
CA ARG A 135 -10.32 7.78 -3.39
C ARG A 135 -10.74 7.88 -4.85
N ALA A 136 -11.25 9.04 -5.28
CA ALA A 136 -11.67 9.26 -6.66
C ALA A 136 -10.48 9.08 -7.63
N THR A 137 -9.30 9.59 -7.29
CA THR A 137 -8.08 9.41 -8.07
C THR A 137 -7.69 7.93 -8.18
N LEU A 138 -7.65 7.20 -7.04
CA LEU A 138 -7.31 5.77 -7.05
C LEU A 138 -8.31 4.94 -7.85
N VAL A 139 -9.60 5.25 -7.71
CA VAL A 139 -10.67 4.59 -8.46
C VAL A 139 -10.57 4.89 -9.95
N ALA A 140 -10.32 6.15 -10.33
CA ALA A 140 -10.17 6.53 -11.73
C ALA A 140 -9.00 5.80 -12.39
N VAL A 141 -7.85 5.71 -11.71
CA VAL A 141 -6.70 4.93 -12.19
C VAL A 141 -7.06 3.45 -12.32
N ALA A 142 -7.67 2.85 -11.30
CA ALA A 142 -8.03 1.43 -11.33
C ALA A 142 -9.04 1.12 -12.46
N VAL A 143 -10.06 1.96 -12.63
CA VAL A 143 -11.06 1.81 -13.71
C VAL A 143 -10.41 1.95 -15.07
N TYR A 144 -9.55 2.96 -15.25
CA TYR A 144 -8.81 3.16 -16.50
C TYR A 144 -7.96 1.94 -16.87
N VAL A 145 -7.13 1.45 -15.93
CA VAL A 145 -6.24 0.31 -16.18
C VAL A 145 -7.04 -0.95 -16.45
N VAL A 146 -8.08 -1.26 -15.63
CA VAL A 146 -8.92 -2.44 -15.86
C VAL A 146 -9.64 -2.37 -17.20
N ALA A 147 -10.25 -1.22 -17.54
CA ALA A 147 -10.97 -1.08 -18.80
C ALA A 147 -10.03 -1.22 -20.02
N THR A 148 -8.85 -0.58 -19.97
CA THR A 148 -7.84 -0.70 -21.01
C THR A 148 -7.32 -2.12 -21.15
N ALA A 149 -7.00 -2.79 -20.04
CA ALA A 149 -6.55 -4.17 -20.05
C ALA A 149 -7.62 -5.12 -20.64
N LEU A 150 -8.89 -4.97 -20.23
CA LEU A 150 -9.98 -5.79 -20.77
C LEU A 150 -10.19 -5.58 -22.27
N SER A 151 -10.02 -4.34 -22.78
CA SER A 151 -10.12 -4.05 -24.22
C SER A 151 -8.99 -4.67 -25.04
N GLN A 152 -7.84 -4.98 -24.42
CA GLN A 152 -6.68 -5.59 -25.09
C GLN A 152 -6.70 -7.13 -25.07
N ILE A 153 -7.56 -7.76 -24.24
CA ILE A 153 -7.67 -9.22 -24.18
C ILE A 153 -7.96 -9.87 -25.56
N PRO A 154 -8.90 -9.36 -26.39
CA PRO A 154 -9.15 -9.97 -27.70
C PRO A 154 -7.93 -9.95 -28.62
N LEU A 155 -7.17 -8.84 -28.63
CA LEU A 155 -5.94 -8.71 -29.39
C LEU A 155 -4.89 -9.72 -28.90
N ALA A 156 -4.58 -9.70 -27.59
CA ALA A 156 -3.60 -10.59 -26.98
C ALA A 156 -3.94 -12.08 -27.20
N ARG A 157 -5.23 -12.43 -27.15
CA ARG A 157 -5.69 -13.79 -27.44
C ARG A 157 -5.54 -14.18 -28.91
N GLY A 158 -5.79 -13.24 -29.83
CA GLY A 158 -5.72 -13.48 -31.27
C GLY A 158 -4.30 -13.56 -31.81
N THR A 159 -3.37 -12.80 -31.24
CA THR A 159 -1.95 -12.77 -31.65
C THR A 159 -1.09 -13.77 -30.87
N GLY A 160 -1.51 -14.18 -29.67
CA GLY A 160 -0.66 -14.95 -28.74
C GLY A 160 0.47 -14.13 -28.11
N GLU A 161 0.48 -12.79 -28.31
CA GLU A 161 1.52 -11.90 -27.81
C GLU A 161 1.04 -11.04 -26.65
N SER A 162 1.96 -10.70 -25.74
CA SER A 162 1.67 -9.78 -24.65
C SER A 162 1.45 -8.36 -25.16
N THR A 163 0.52 -7.65 -24.55
CA THR A 163 0.27 -6.23 -24.78
C THR A 163 0.71 -5.42 -23.55
N PRO A 164 0.72 -4.07 -23.59
CA PRO A 164 1.12 -3.26 -22.45
C PRO A 164 0.34 -3.51 -21.14
N TYR A 165 -0.87 -4.08 -21.23
CA TYR A 165 -1.72 -4.35 -20.05
C TYR A 165 -2.16 -5.80 -19.93
N VAL A 166 -1.72 -6.69 -20.83
CA VAL A 166 -2.06 -8.12 -20.78
C VAL A 166 -0.82 -8.95 -21.00
N LEU A 167 -0.41 -9.69 -19.99
CA LEU A 167 0.65 -10.68 -20.07
C LEU A 167 0.09 -11.98 -20.62
N VAL A 168 0.73 -12.52 -21.67
CA VAL A 168 0.44 -13.82 -22.25
C VAL A 168 1.53 -14.80 -21.83
N SER A 169 1.14 -15.96 -21.34
CA SER A 169 2.05 -17.04 -20.98
C SER A 169 1.43 -18.40 -21.36
N GLY A 170 2.27 -19.43 -21.48
CA GLY A 170 1.84 -20.77 -21.89
C GLY A 170 2.10 -21.08 -23.36
N GLU A 171 1.75 -22.30 -23.79
CA GLU A 171 1.85 -22.74 -25.17
C GLU A 171 0.58 -22.37 -25.95
N GLU A 172 0.65 -22.30 -27.31
CA GLU A 172 -0.46 -21.90 -28.19
C GLU A 172 -1.79 -22.60 -27.87
N ALA A 173 -1.75 -23.87 -27.47
CA ALA A 173 -2.93 -24.65 -27.12
C ALA A 173 -3.56 -24.26 -25.77
N ASN A 174 -2.82 -23.57 -24.87
CA ASN A 174 -3.24 -23.25 -23.52
C ASN A 174 -2.69 -21.87 -23.09
N LEU A 175 -3.08 -20.82 -23.81
CA LEU A 175 -2.68 -19.44 -23.46
C LEU A 175 -3.33 -18.99 -22.15
N GLU A 176 -2.51 -18.57 -21.21
CA GLU A 176 -2.93 -17.92 -19.97
C GLU A 176 -2.79 -16.40 -20.12
N LEU A 177 -3.93 -15.70 -20.05
CA LEU A 177 -4.00 -14.26 -20.16
C LEU A 177 -4.14 -13.66 -18.75
N ARG A 178 -3.24 -12.72 -18.40
CA ARG A 178 -3.25 -12.06 -17.09
C ARG A 178 -3.18 -10.56 -17.28
N ILE A 179 -4.15 -9.82 -16.74
CA ILE A 179 -4.11 -8.36 -16.79
C ILE A 179 -3.20 -7.79 -15.71
N HIS A 180 -2.53 -6.70 -16.04
CA HIS A 180 -1.68 -5.92 -15.13
C HIS A 180 -1.75 -4.43 -15.46
N GLY A 181 -1.06 -3.58 -14.69
CA GLY A 181 -0.86 -2.17 -14.98
C GLY A 181 0.51 -1.93 -15.60
N LEU A 182 1.04 -0.74 -15.37
CA LEU A 182 2.39 -0.33 -15.77
C LEU A 182 3.21 0.05 -14.54
N GLY A 183 4.52 0.16 -14.69
CA GLY A 183 5.43 0.55 -13.62
C GLY A 183 5.30 -0.35 -12.41
N MET A 184 4.99 0.25 -11.26
CA MET A 184 4.82 -0.52 -10.02
C MET A 184 3.62 -1.48 -10.01
N LEU A 185 2.75 -1.43 -11.00
CA LEU A 185 1.58 -2.30 -11.18
C LEU A 185 1.77 -3.31 -12.33
N ASP A 186 2.98 -3.45 -12.86
CA ASP A 186 3.30 -4.34 -14.00
C ASP A 186 3.16 -5.83 -13.69
N ASP A 187 3.29 -6.22 -12.40
CA ASP A 187 3.01 -7.60 -11.97
C ASP A 187 1.50 -7.78 -11.72
N PRO A 188 0.85 -8.80 -12.35
CA PRO A 188 -0.57 -9.08 -12.15
C PRO A 188 -0.98 -9.31 -10.69
N ASN A 189 -0.07 -9.84 -9.85
CA ASN A 189 -0.38 -10.08 -8.44
C ASN A 189 -0.35 -8.76 -7.65
N ILE A 190 0.59 -7.85 -7.94
CA ILE A 190 0.67 -6.50 -7.35
C ILE A 190 -0.53 -5.68 -7.79
N PHE A 191 -0.89 -5.74 -9.08
CA PHE A 191 -2.08 -5.07 -9.59
C PHE A 191 -3.36 -5.57 -8.90
N GLY A 192 -3.51 -6.89 -8.78
CA GLY A 192 -4.63 -7.48 -8.05
C GLY A 192 -4.68 -7.05 -6.58
N GLN A 193 -3.54 -6.97 -5.88
CA GLN A 193 -3.44 -6.40 -4.54
C GLN A 193 -3.93 -4.95 -4.52
N PHE A 194 -3.49 -4.12 -5.47
CA PHE A 194 -3.94 -2.73 -5.57
C PHE A 194 -5.47 -2.60 -5.73
N LEU A 195 -6.08 -3.44 -6.57
CA LEU A 195 -7.54 -3.47 -6.71
C LEU A 195 -8.25 -3.85 -5.39
N LEU A 196 -7.70 -4.81 -4.64
CA LEU A 196 -8.21 -5.20 -3.32
C LEU A 196 -8.18 -4.06 -2.31
N LEU A 197 -7.15 -3.19 -2.36
CA LEU A 197 -7.02 -2.05 -1.43
C LEU A 197 -8.11 -1.01 -1.66
N ILE A 198 -8.59 -0.86 -2.89
CA ILE A 198 -9.59 0.14 -3.25
C ILE A 198 -10.99 -0.31 -2.85
N LEU A 199 -11.28 -1.61 -2.87
CA LEU A 199 -12.63 -2.14 -2.60
C LEU A 199 -13.24 -1.63 -1.28
N PRO A 200 -12.55 -1.66 -0.11
CA PRO A 200 -13.12 -1.12 1.13
C PRO A 200 -13.38 0.38 1.06
N LEU A 201 -12.53 1.12 0.33
CA LEU A 201 -12.63 2.57 0.21
C LEU A 201 -13.86 3.02 -0.59
N LEU A 202 -14.38 2.19 -1.50
CA LEU A 202 -15.57 2.51 -2.30
C LEU A 202 -16.81 2.72 -1.44
N PHE A 203 -16.91 2.04 -0.30
CA PHE A 203 -18.11 2.01 0.54
C PHE A 203 -18.05 2.96 1.74
N VAL A 204 -17.07 3.87 1.79
CA VAL A 204 -16.96 4.89 2.85
C VAL A 204 -18.11 5.89 2.77
N GLY A 205 -18.73 6.19 3.89
CA GLY A 205 -19.59 7.37 4.05
C GLY A 205 -21.03 7.28 3.55
N LYS A 206 -21.52 6.10 3.18
CA LYS A 206 -22.84 5.94 2.55
C LYS A 206 -24.05 5.74 3.48
N ARG A 207 -23.83 5.76 4.79
CA ARG A 207 -24.89 5.46 5.78
C ARG A 207 -25.88 6.61 6.01
N GLU A 208 -25.53 7.85 5.62
CA GLU A 208 -26.37 9.04 5.87
C GLU A 208 -27.31 9.40 4.70
N THR A 209 -27.00 8.93 3.49
CA THR A 209 -27.75 9.33 2.30
C THR A 209 -28.78 8.30 1.82
N GLY A 210 -29.12 7.29 2.66
CA GLY A 210 -29.99 6.18 2.24
C GLY A 210 -29.32 5.29 1.18
N LEU A 211 -29.94 4.16 0.87
CA LEU A 211 -29.43 3.15 -0.09
C LEU A 211 -29.31 3.66 -1.55
N GLY A 212 -29.81 4.87 -1.89
CA GLY A 212 -30.05 5.24 -3.27
C GLY A 212 -28.79 5.58 -4.09
N ARG A 213 -28.39 6.84 -4.07
CA ARG A 213 -27.43 7.38 -5.07
C ARG A 213 -25.99 6.93 -4.87
N GLY A 214 -25.54 6.77 -3.65
CA GLY A 214 -24.13 6.47 -3.39
C GLY A 214 -23.76 5.04 -3.72
N TYR A 215 -24.63 4.06 -3.58
CA TYR A 215 -24.39 2.67 -3.97
C TYR A 215 -24.56 2.46 -5.48
N PHE A 216 -25.37 3.26 -6.15
CA PHE A 216 -25.58 3.20 -7.59
C PHE A 216 -24.26 3.25 -8.38
N PHE A 217 -23.33 4.13 -8.01
CA PHE A 217 -22.02 4.21 -8.66
C PHE A 217 -20.98 3.25 -8.07
N ALA A 218 -21.04 2.95 -6.77
CA ALA A 218 -20.02 2.11 -6.14
C ALA A 218 -20.15 0.63 -6.50
N ILE A 219 -21.36 0.13 -6.71
CA ILE A 219 -21.60 -1.28 -7.05
C ILE A 219 -21.05 -1.61 -8.45
N PRO A 220 -21.38 -0.85 -9.54
CA PRO A 220 -20.77 -1.11 -10.85
C PRO A 220 -19.24 -1.03 -10.84
N ILE A 221 -18.67 -0.05 -10.13
CA ILE A 221 -17.21 0.05 -9.99
C ILE A 221 -16.66 -1.17 -9.25
N ALA A 222 -17.27 -1.58 -8.14
CA ALA A 222 -16.83 -2.77 -7.41
C ALA A 222 -16.90 -4.04 -8.28
N VAL A 223 -17.96 -4.20 -9.09
CA VAL A 223 -18.08 -5.30 -10.03
C VAL A 223 -16.94 -5.25 -11.07
N LEU A 224 -16.64 -4.08 -11.64
CA LEU A 224 -15.54 -3.92 -12.59
C LEU A 224 -14.19 -4.29 -11.94
N LEU A 225 -13.93 -3.83 -10.70
CA LEU A 225 -12.70 -4.20 -9.99
C LEU A 225 -12.64 -5.70 -9.69
N LEU A 226 -13.76 -6.35 -9.35
CA LEU A 226 -13.81 -7.79 -9.15
C LEU A 226 -13.55 -8.57 -10.45
N ILE A 227 -14.06 -8.08 -11.59
CA ILE A 227 -13.72 -8.61 -12.92
C ILE A 227 -12.21 -8.45 -13.16
N GLY A 228 -11.65 -7.26 -12.86
CA GLY A 228 -10.20 -7.03 -12.92
C GLY A 228 -9.43 -8.04 -12.05
N ILE A 229 -9.81 -8.23 -10.80
CA ILE A 229 -9.22 -9.20 -9.89
C ILE A 229 -9.25 -10.62 -10.48
N TYR A 230 -10.36 -11.02 -11.06
CA TYR A 230 -10.50 -12.33 -11.71
C TYR A 230 -9.48 -12.48 -12.85
N PHE A 231 -9.38 -11.49 -13.76
CA PHE A 231 -8.46 -11.55 -14.90
C PHE A 231 -6.98 -11.35 -14.54
N THR A 232 -6.63 -10.92 -13.32
CA THR A 232 -5.23 -11.00 -12.87
C THR A 232 -4.73 -12.44 -12.76
N ASN A 233 -5.64 -13.42 -12.67
CA ASN A 233 -5.36 -14.84 -12.44
C ASN A 233 -4.37 -15.08 -11.27
N SER A 234 -4.50 -14.27 -10.21
CA SER A 234 -3.62 -14.27 -9.03
C SER A 234 -4.27 -14.99 -7.85
N ARG A 235 -3.73 -16.15 -7.49
CA ARG A 235 -4.18 -16.91 -6.31
C ARG A 235 -4.04 -16.12 -5.01
N GLY A 236 -2.94 -15.35 -4.88
CA GLY A 236 -2.70 -14.48 -3.73
C GLY A 236 -3.77 -13.41 -3.60
N THR A 237 -4.17 -12.80 -4.72
CA THR A 237 -5.24 -11.80 -4.75
C THR A 237 -6.61 -12.41 -4.44
N GLY A 238 -6.91 -13.56 -5.02
CA GLY A 238 -8.16 -14.26 -4.73
C GLY A 238 -8.29 -14.63 -3.25
N THR A 239 -7.24 -15.21 -2.65
CA THR A 239 -7.19 -15.49 -1.20
C THR A 239 -7.32 -14.20 -0.38
N GLY A 240 -6.67 -13.10 -0.83
CA GLY A 240 -6.78 -11.78 -0.24
C GLY A 240 -8.23 -11.26 -0.24
N LEU A 241 -9.00 -11.53 -1.30
CA LEU A 241 -10.43 -11.18 -1.34
C LEU A 241 -11.22 -11.94 -0.26
N GLY A 242 -10.97 -13.24 -0.09
CA GLY A 242 -11.55 -14.02 1.00
C GLY A 242 -11.21 -13.47 2.38
N VAL A 243 -9.95 -13.09 2.59
CA VAL A 243 -9.51 -12.44 3.84
C VAL A 243 -10.18 -11.08 4.03
N LEU A 244 -10.31 -10.27 2.98
CA LEU A 244 -11.02 -9.00 3.05
C LEU A 244 -12.48 -9.17 3.51
N ILE A 245 -13.18 -10.16 2.94
CA ILE A 245 -14.54 -10.49 3.34
C ILE A 245 -14.57 -10.96 4.81
N ALA A 246 -13.64 -11.83 5.20
CA ALA A 246 -13.54 -12.31 6.58
C ALA A 246 -13.29 -11.17 7.58
N LEU A 247 -12.35 -10.27 7.29
CA LEU A 247 -12.07 -9.09 8.11
C LEU A 247 -13.28 -8.16 8.21
N TYR A 248 -14.00 -7.96 7.10
CA TYR A 248 -15.24 -7.18 7.08
C TYR A 248 -16.32 -7.82 7.94
N LEU A 249 -16.54 -9.14 7.84
CA LEU A 249 -17.51 -9.87 8.67
C LEU A 249 -17.19 -9.75 10.16
N ILE A 250 -15.93 -9.94 10.54
CA ILE A 250 -15.48 -9.80 11.94
C ILE A 250 -15.73 -8.38 12.43
N GLN A 251 -15.41 -7.37 11.62
CA GLN A 251 -15.59 -5.96 11.98
C GLN A 251 -17.08 -5.60 12.12
N ARG A 252 -17.94 -6.17 11.26
CA ARG A 252 -19.36 -5.81 11.18
C ARG A 252 -20.24 -6.57 12.16
N PHE A 253 -19.97 -7.87 12.36
CA PHE A 253 -20.87 -8.79 13.09
C PHE A 253 -20.24 -9.38 14.37
N LYS A 254 -19.03 -8.91 14.77
CA LYS A 254 -18.33 -9.32 16.00
C LYS A 254 -18.25 -10.87 16.15
N LYS A 255 -18.98 -11.46 17.15
CA LYS A 255 -18.94 -12.92 17.41
C LYS A 255 -19.45 -13.73 16.21
N ALA A 256 -20.62 -13.39 15.66
CA ALA A 256 -21.18 -14.05 14.48
C ALA A 256 -20.26 -13.89 13.25
N GLY A 257 -19.60 -12.72 13.12
CA GLY A 257 -18.62 -12.48 12.05
C GLY A 257 -17.38 -13.38 12.15
N LYS A 258 -16.94 -13.78 13.33
CA LYS A 258 -15.85 -14.76 13.49
C LYS A 258 -16.22 -16.12 12.95
N VAL A 259 -17.46 -16.58 13.20
CA VAL A 259 -17.99 -17.84 12.64
C VAL A 259 -18.06 -17.75 11.11
N GLY A 260 -18.62 -16.64 10.57
CA GLY A 260 -18.67 -16.39 9.13
C GLY A 260 -17.28 -16.38 8.49
N ALA A 261 -16.30 -15.73 9.13
CA ALA A 261 -14.92 -15.68 8.67
C ALA A 261 -14.25 -17.06 8.65
N ALA A 262 -14.53 -17.90 9.65
CA ALA A 262 -14.01 -19.27 9.72
C ALA A 262 -14.58 -20.16 8.59
N ILE A 263 -15.72 -19.82 8.01
CA ILE A 263 -16.30 -20.50 6.85
C ILE A 263 -15.77 -19.90 5.53
N VAL A 264 -15.79 -18.58 5.41
CA VAL A 264 -15.41 -17.86 4.17
C VAL A 264 -13.94 -18.05 3.84
N GLY A 265 -13.05 -18.08 4.85
CA GLY A 265 -11.62 -18.26 4.63
C GLY A 265 -11.29 -19.55 3.88
N PRO A 266 -11.60 -20.74 4.42
CA PRO A 266 -11.40 -22.02 3.73
C PRO A 266 -12.15 -22.12 2.39
N LEU A 267 -13.41 -21.65 2.34
CA LEU A 267 -14.23 -21.72 1.13
C LEU A 267 -13.62 -20.89 -0.02
N SER A 268 -13.04 -19.71 0.29
CA SER A 268 -12.35 -18.90 -0.71
C SER A 268 -11.12 -19.60 -1.28
N LEU A 269 -10.36 -20.33 -0.46
CA LEU A 269 -9.22 -21.13 -0.91
C LEU A 269 -9.66 -22.22 -1.87
N VAL A 270 -10.74 -22.95 -1.55
CA VAL A 270 -11.28 -24.01 -2.41
C VAL A 270 -11.79 -23.42 -3.73
N ALA A 271 -12.58 -22.34 -3.68
CA ALA A 271 -13.14 -21.70 -4.86
C ALA A 271 -12.06 -21.18 -5.82
N ILE A 272 -11.00 -20.56 -5.30
CA ILE A 272 -9.90 -20.05 -6.10
C ILE A 272 -9.14 -21.18 -6.79
N ASN A 273 -8.85 -22.26 -6.07
CA ASN A 273 -8.18 -23.41 -6.67
C ASN A 273 -9.04 -24.11 -7.74
N ALA A 274 -10.37 -24.07 -7.61
CA ALA A 274 -11.29 -24.66 -8.58
C ALA A 274 -11.50 -23.78 -9.83
N THR A 275 -11.39 -22.44 -9.70
CA THR A 275 -11.72 -21.50 -10.79
C THR A 275 -10.52 -21.01 -11.58
N GLN A 276 -9.32 -21.07 -11.01
CA GLN A 276 -8.10 -20.65 -11.71
C GLN A 276 -7.47 -21.83 -12.43
N SER A 277 -7.45 -21.76 -13.78
CA SER A 277 -6.94 -22.77 -14.70
C SER A 277 -5.45 -23.08 -14.55
N ARG A 278 -4.74 -22.26 -13.77
CA ARG A 278 -3.31 -22.45 -13.54
C ARG A 278 -3.09 -23.79 -12.86
N LYS A 279 -2.72 -24.81 -13.64
CA LYS A 279 -2.24 -26.08 -13.09
C LYS A 279 -1.21 -25.72 -12.02
N VAL A 280 -1.34 -26.30 -10.83
CA VAL A 280 -0.31 -26.20 -9.80
C VAL A 280 0.95 -26.80 -10.42
N SER A 281 1.75 -25.96 -11.06
CA SER A 281 3.09 -26.35 -11.45
C SER A 281 3.80 -26.61 -10.12
N MET A 282 4.09 -27.88 -9.85
CA MET A 282 4.95 -28.23 -8.71
C MET A 282 6.29 -27.48 -8.82
N ALA A 283 6.76 -27.21 -10.04
CA ALA A 283 7.93 -26.40 -10.33
C ALA A 283 7.81 -24.99 -9.71
N GLY A 284 6.76 -24.21 -10.00
CA GLY A 284 6.63 -22.86 -9.43
C GLY A 284 6.45 -22.80 -7.91
N GLY A 285 6.08 -23.93 -7.26
CA GLY A 285 6.08 -24.07 -5.80
C GLY A 285 7.47 -24.40 -5.24
N LEU A 286 8.24 -25.20 -5.95
CA LEU A 286 9.62 -25.55 -5.61
C LEU A 286 10.55 -24.34 -5.79
N ASP A 287 10.36 -23.55 -6.85
CA ASP A 287 11.11 -22.31 -7.10
C ASP A 287 10.97 -21.33 -5.93
N ARG A 288 9.75 -21.14 -5.40
CA ARG A 288 9.53 -20.28 -4.23
C ARG A 288 10.21 -20.79 -2.96
N ILE A 289 10.28 -22.11 -2.77
CA ILE A 289 10.95 -22.69 -1.61
C ILE A 289 12.45 -22.45 -1.70
N ALA A 290 13.04 -22.62 -2.90
CA ALA A 290 14.44 -22.30 -3.14
C ALA A 290 14.71 -20.82 -2.83
N ILE A 291 13.95 -19.91 -3.43
CA ILE A 291 14.08 -18.45 -3.19
C ILE A 291 13.94 -18.10 -1.69
N TRP A 292 13.00 -18.75 -0.97
CA TRP A 292 12.85 -18.51 0.47
C TRP A 292 14.01 -19.08 1.28
N SER A 293 14.61 -20.21 0.83
CA SER A 293 15.82 -20.77 1.43
C SER A 293 16.99 -19.78 1.30
N ASP A 294 17.18 -19.20 0.10
CA ASP A 294 18.21 -18.20 -0.17
C ASP A 294 17.97 -16.92 0.64
N GLY A 295 16.73 -16.43 0.68
CA GLY A 295 16.37 -15.31 1.54
C GLY A 295 16.66 -15.54 3.04
N MET A 296 16.42 -16.77 3.51
CA MET A 296 16.77 -17.14 4.88
C MET A 296 18.29 -17.29 5.08
N ALA A 297 19.03 -17.71 4.06
CA ALA A 297 20.51 -17.74 4.07
C ALA A 297 21.06 -16.32 4.11
N PHE A 298 20.53 -15.39 3.32
CA PHE A 298 20.89 -13.97 3.35
C PHE A 298 20.62 -13.34 4.72
N PHE A 299 19.46 -13.58 5.31
CA PHE A 299 19.19 -13.12 6.67
C PHE A 299 20.19 -13.67 7.68
N LYS A 300 20.55 -14.96 7.59
CA LYS A 300 21.54 -15.59 8.49
C LYS A 300 22.95 -15.06 8.29
N SER A 301 23.33 -14.67 7.08
CA SER A 301 24.67 -14.12 6.78
C SER A 301 24.87 -12.73 7.40
N SER A 302 23.80 -11.94 7.53
CA SER A 302 23.83 -10.59 8.13
C SER A 302 22.56 -10.32 8.95
N PRO A 303 22.41 -10.94 10.15
CA PRO A 303 21.12 -10.94 10.86
C PRO A 303 20.69 -9.57 11.36
N LEU A 304 21.60 -8.65 11.64
CA LEU A 304 21.28 -7.32 12.17
C LEU A 304 21.07 -6.28 11.08
N TRP A 305 21.94 -6.24 10.06
CA TRP A 305 21.97 -5.19 9.03
C TRP A 305 21.34 -5.62 7.70
N GLY A 306 21.25 -6.94 7.46
CA GLY A 306 20.85 -7.48 6.17
C GLY A 306 21.97 -7.37 5.13
N ILE A 307 21.63 -7.71 3.88
CA ILE A 307 22.57 -7.69 2.74
C ILE A 307 22.58 -6.36 1.97
N GLY A 308 21.86 -5.36 2.46
CA GLY A 308 21.63 -4.07 1.79
C GLY A 308 20.31 -4.05 1.02
N TRP A 309 19.66 -2.89 0.97
CA TRP A 309 18.40 -2.68 0.24
C TRP A 309 18.61 -2.97 -1.27
N GLY A 310 17.70 -3.72 -1.88
CA GLY A 310 17.81 -4.16 -3.29
C GLY A 310 18.80 -5.31 -3.51
N GLY A 311 19.61 -5.65 -2.50
CA GLY A 311 20.64 -6.69 -2.60
C GLY A 311 20.11 -8.10 -2.81
N PHE A 312 18.81 -8.33 -2.64
CA PHE A 312 18.17 -9.61 -2.95
C PHE A 312 18.11 -9.84 -4.46
N VAL A 313 17.60 -8.87 -5.22
CA VAL A 313 17.49 -8.95 -6.68
C VAL A 313 18.87 -8.94 -7.36
N GLU A 314 19.84 -8.20 -6.78
CA GLU A 314 21.22 -8.19 -7.31
C GLU A 314 21.92 -9.56 -7.26
N ARG A 315 21.48 -10.46 -6.36
CA ARG A 315 22.11 -11.77 -6.15
C ARG A 315 21.38 -12.93 -6.81
N GLU A 316 20.03 -12.81 -6.94
CA GLU A 316 19.17 -13.92 -7.34
C GLU A 316 18.40 -13.69 -8.65
N ASP A 317 18.51 -12.52 -9.29
CA ASP A 317 17.71 -12.10 -10.45
C ASP A 317 16.17 -12.11 -10.20
N TRP A 318 15.73 -12.52 -9.00
CA TRP A 318 14.33 -12.63 -8.58
C TRP A 318 14.10 -11.97 -7.23
N THR A 319 12.85 -11.62 -6.94
CA THR A 319 12.49 -11.14 -5.61
C THR A 319 12.03 -12.28 -4.70
N ALA A 320 12.04 -12.06 -3.37
CA ALA A 320 11.65 -13.06 -2.39
C ALA A 320 10.19 -13.56 -2.51
N HIS A 321 9.32 -12.88 -3.27
CA HIS A 321 7.87 -13.11 -3.30
C HIS A 321 7.24 -13.23 -1.90
N ASN A 322 7.84 -12.56 -0.92
CA ASN A 322 7.41 -12.48 0.47
C ASN A 322 8.02 -11.21 1.07
N SER A 323 7.20 -10.20 1.35
CA SER A 323 7.67 -8.89 1.83
C SER A 323 8.36 -8.96 3.20
N TYR A 324 7.97 -9.89 4.04
CA TYR A 324 8.53 -10.06 5.38
C TYR A 324 9.95 -10.61 5.30
N LEU A 325 10.12 -11.66 4.49
CA LEU A 325 11.43 -12.26 4.25
C LEU A 325 12.35 -11.30 3.49
N LEU A 326 11.82 -10.59 2.47
CA LEU A 326 12.57 -9.57 1.73
C LEU A 326 13.12 -8.50 2.68
N CYS A 327 12.25 -7.95 3.53
CA CYS A 327 12.67 -6.94 4.51
C CYS A 327 13.74 -7.46 5.48
N ALA A 328 13.57 -8.69 5.97
CA ALA A 328 14.52 -9.30 6.89
C ALA A 328 15.86 -9.64 6.21
N ALA A 329 15.85 -10.14 4.97
CA ALA A 329 17.05 -10.44 4.22
C ALA A 329 17.84 -9.17 3.89
N GLU A 330 17.18 -8.14 3.37
CA GLU A 330 17.83 -6.90 2.92
C GLU A 330 18.22 -5.96 4.05
N LEU A 331 17.38 -5.82 5.07
CA LEU A 331 17.56 -4.83 6.15
C LEU A 331 17.82 -5.48 7.53
N GLY A 332 17.98 -6.78 7.60
CA GLY A 332 18.20 -7.49 8.85
C GLY A 332 17.07 -7.32 9.86
N MET A 333 17.34 -7.72 11.10
CA MET A 333 16.37 -7.62 12.20
C MET A 333 16.05 -6.17 12.57
N ILE A 334 17.00 -5.25 12.43
CA ILE A 334 16.79 -3.83 12.78
C ILE A 334 15.78 -3.21 11.82
N GLY A 335 16.01 -3.28 10.50
CA GLY A 335 15.09 -2.73 9.51
C GLY A 335 13.73 -3.43 9.54
N PHE A 336 13.72 -4.76 9.70
CA PHE A 336 12.48 -5.53 9.79
C PHE A 336 11.66 -5.17 11.04
N PHE A 337 12.31 -4.96 12.19
CA PHE A 337 11.66 -4.47 13.41
C PHE A 337 11.08 -3.06 13.23
N LEU A 338 11.80 -2.14 12.60
CA LEU A 338 11.30 -0.79 12.33
C LEU A 338 10.08 -0.83 11.40
N TRP A 339 10.15 -1.58 10.30
CA TRP A 339 9.06 -1.76 9.36
C TRP A 339 7.82 -2.36 10.04
N MET A 340 8.00 -3.45 10.80
CA MET A 340 6.92 -4.10 11.55
C MET A 340 6.33 -3.17 12.61
N SER A 341 7.16 -2.36 13.25
CA SER A 341 6.72 -1.40 14.28
C SER A 341 5.81 -0.32 13.71
N ILE A 342 6.09 0.19 12.50
CA ILE A 342 5.21 1.14 11.81
C ILE A 342 3.83 0.52 11.60
N LEU A 343 3.78 -0.73 11.16
CA LEU A 343 2.52 -1.45 10.90
C LEU A 343 1.73 -1.70 12.18
N VAL A 344 2.38 -2.21 13.21
CA VAL A 344 1.76 -2.52 14.52
C VAL A 344 1.21 -1.25 15.17
N VAL A 345 2.00 -0.18 15.24
CA VAL A 345 1.60 1.10 15.81
C VAL A 345 0.39 1.66 15.07
N THR A 346 0.44 1.68 13.73
CA THR A 346 -0.67 2.15 12.89
C THR A 346 -1.95 1.36 13.14
N MET A 347 -1.87 0.03 13.20
CA MET A 347 -3.03 -0.82 13.44
C MET A 347 -3.62 -0.63 14.85
N ILE A 348 -2.78 -0.47 15.86
CA ILE A 348 -3.23 -0.18 17.24
C ILE A 348 -3.98 1.15 17.28
N GLN A 349 -3.40 2.20 16.70
CA GLN A 349 -4.00 3.53 16.72
C GLN A 349 -5.28 3.59 15.90
N LEU A 350 -5.34 3.02 14.68
CA LEU A 350 -6.57 2.93 13.88
C LEU A 350 -7.70 2.18 14.62
N ASN A 351 -7.38 1.12 15.36
CA ASN A 351 -8.38 0.42 16.17
C ASN A 351 -8.97 1.29 17.29
N ARG A 352 -8.23 2.28 17.76
CA ARG A 352 -8.68 3.21 18.82
C ARG A 352 -9.40 4.44 18.29
N VAL A 353 -9.04 4.91 17.08
CA VAL A 353 -9.65 6.10 16.44
C VAL A 353 -11.16 6.06 16.47
N THR A 354 -11.78 4.95 16.06
CA THR A 354 -13.24 4.82 16.01
C THR A 354 -13.91 4.97 17.37
N LYS A 355 -13.21 4.62 18.46
CA LYS A 355 -13.72 4.75 19.83
C LYS A 355 -13.59 6.18 20.36
N VAL A 356 -12.50 6.86 19.99
CA VAL A 356 -12.16 8.20 20.50
C VAL A 356 -12.87 9.28 19.70
N VAL A 357 -12.80 9.23 18.37
CA VAL A 357 -13.25 10.30 17.45
C VAL A 357 -14.67 10.07 16.94
N GLY A 358 -15.20 8.86 17.07
CA GLY A 358 -16.51 8.52 16.52
C GLY A 358 -17.68 9.39 16.99
N LYS A 359 -17.53 10.11 18.11
CA LYS A 359 -18.52 11.05 18.64
C LYS A 359 -18.29 12.48 18.17
N SER A 360 -17.04 12.92 18.03
CA SER A 360 -16.66 14.31 17.69
C SER A 360 -16.60 14.57 16.19
N ASP A 361 -16.06 13.63 15.41
CA ASP A 361 -16.03 13.68 13.93
C ASP A 361 -16.41 12.32 13.33
N PRO A 362 -17.72 12.05 13.22
CA PRO A 362 -18.19 10.80 12.63
C PRO A 362 -17.80 10.64 11.15
N ALA A 363 -17.60 11.74 10.43
CA ALA A 363 -17.26 11.71 9.01
C ALA A 363 -15.81 11.22 8.80
N LEU A 364 -14.88 11.67 9.62
CA LEU A 364 -13.49 11.20 9.58
C LEU A 364 -13.36 9.78 10.14
N ALA A 365 -14.02 9.48 11.26
CA ALA A 365 -13.99 8.16 11.88
C ALA A 365 -14.46 7.04 10.95
N ARG A 366 -15.36 7.34 10.02
CA ARG A 366 -15.82 6.37 8.99
C ARG A 366 -14.72 5.92 8.03
N TRP A 367 -13.65 6.70 7.85
CA TRP A 367 -12.51 6.31 7.02
C TRP A 367 -11.57 5.34 7.73
N ALA A 368 -11.51 5.36 9.05
CA ALA A 368 -10.59 4.50 9.81
C ALA A 368 -10.83 3.00 9.57
N VAL A 369 -12.08 2.57 9.46
CA VAL A 369 -12.41 1.14 9.24
C VAL A 369 -11.99 0.67 7.85
N PRO A 370 -12.37 1.33 6.73
CA PRO A 370 -11.92 0.94 5.39
C PRO A 370 -10.39 0.97 5.24
N VAL A 371 -9.71 2.01 5.74
CA VAL A 371 -8.24 2.07 5.69
C VAL A 371 -7.61 0.92 6.48
N LYS A 372 -8.17 0.57 7.64
CA LYS A 372 -7.73 -0.59 8.42
C LYS A 372 -7.94 -1.91 7.65
N LEU A 373 -9.08 -2.07 6.97
CA LEU A 373 -9.35 -3.26 6.15
C LEU A 373 -8.39 -3.35 4.97
N SER A 374 -8.15 -2.23 4.26
CA SER A 374 -7.16 -2.16 3.18
C SER A 374 -5.76 -2.52 3.68
N LEU A 375 -5.33 -1.95 4.82
CA LEU A 375 -4.03 -2.28 5.40
C LEU A 375 -3.96 -3.75 5.84
N GLY A 376 -5.02 -4.29 6.45
CA GLY A 376 -5.08 -5.69 6.87
C GLY A 376 -4.96 -6.67 5.70
N VAL A 377 -5.66 -6.42 4.59
CA VAL A 377 -5.56 -7.29 3.40
C VAL A 377 -4.21 -7.10 2.69
N TYR A 378 -3.65 -5.88 2.68
CA TYR A 378 -2.30 -5.65 2.18
C TYR A 378 -1.28 -6.50 2.93
N LEU A 379 -1.28 -6.46 4.26
CA LEU A 379 -0.37 -7.24 5.09
C LEU A 379 -0.50 -8.75 4.83
N PHE A 380 -1.72 -9.25 4.67
CA PHE A 380 -1.93 -10.66 4.34
C PHE A 380 -1.35 -11.01 2.96
N THR A 381 -1.66 -10.24 1.93
CA THR A 381 -1.19 -10.51 0.56
C THR A 381 0.32 -10.31 0.42
N SER A 382 0.93 -9.43 1.21
CA SER A 382 2.38 -9.21 1.28
C SER A 382 3.18 -10.45 1.73
N TYR A 383 2.53 -11.46 2.33
CA TYR A 383 3.17 -12.75 2.59
C TYR A 383 3.46 -13.55 1.31
N PHE A 384 2.79 -13.23 0.22
CA PHE A 384 2.93 -13.89 -1.09
C PHE A 384 3.52 -12.98 -2.16
N LEU A 385 3.88 -11.72 -1.81
CA LEU A 385 4.34 -10.67 -2.73
C LEU A 385 5.52 -9.90 -2.14
N SER A 386 6.41 -9.42 -2.99
CA SER A 386 7.50 -8.51 -2.62
C SER A 386 7.06 -7.05 -2.70
N CYS A 387 6.28 -6.60 -1.73
CA CYS A 387 5.69 -5.26 -1.70
C CYS A 387 6.16 -4.42 -0.50
N THR A 388 7.29 -4.77 0.12
CA THR A 388 7.82 -4.10 1.33
C THR A 388 7.96 -2.60 1.15
N TYR A 389 8.42 -2.18 -0.03
CA TYR A 389 8.79 -0.80 -0.37
C TYR A 389 7.79 -0.15 -1.35
N ASN A 390 6.64 -0.79 -1.56
CA ASN A 390 5.66 -0.35 -2.53
C ASN A 390 4.93 0.93 -2.08
N LEU A 391 4.77 1.89 -2.98
CA LEU A 391 4.09 3.16 -2.78
C LEU A 391 2.68 2.99 -2.15
N ALA A 392 1.95 1.93 -2.52
CA ALA A 392 0.60 1.68 -2.01
C ALA A 392 0.59 1.48 -0.48
N LEU A 393 1.62 0.83 0.10
CA LEU A 393 1.78 0.72 1.54
C LEU A 393 1.99 2.09 2.19
N PHE A 394 2.94 2.87 1.67
CA PHE A 394 3.26 4.18 2.23
C PHE A 394 2.08 5.15 2.12
N LEU A 395 1.31 5.07 1.03
CA LEU A 395 0.06 5.84 0.86
C LEU A 395 -0.98 5.46 1.92
N LEU A 396 -1.23 4.17 2.15
CA LEU A 396 -2.15 3.69 3.19
C LEU A 396 -1.70 4.12 4.58
N LEU A 397 -0.40 4.05 4.87
CA LEU A 397 0.17 4.52 6.13
C LEU A 397 0.03 6.04 6.29
N GLY A 398 0.23 6.81 5.21
CA GLY A 398 0.00 8.26 5.19
C GLY A 398 -1.47 8.64 5.43
N MET A 399 -2.42 7.92 4.79
CA MET A 399 -3.86 8.07 5.06
C MET A 399 -4.20 7.75 6.52
N ALA A 400 -3.67 6.66 7.03
CA ALA A 400 -3.86 6.25 8.42
C ALA A 400 -3.29 7.31 9.39
N GLY A 401 -2.06 7.77 9.13
CA GLY A 401 -1.41 8.82 9.91
C GLY A 401 -2.21 10.12 9.92
N ALA A 402 -2.76 10.54 8.78
CA ALA A 402 -3.61 11.73 8.68
C ALA A 402 -4.87 11.61 9.55
N ILE A 403 -5.55 10.47 9.50
CA ILE A 403 -6.73 10.18 10.31
C ILE A 403 -6.37 10.17 11.81
N ILE A 404 -5.26 9.53 12.18
CA ILE A 404 -4.78 9.46 13.58
C ILE A 404 -4.37 10.85 14.08
N ALA A 405 -3.68 11.66 13.25
CA ALA A 405 -3.25 13.01 13.63
C ALA A 405 -4.44 13.92 13.93
N VAL A 406 -5.47 13.93 13.08
CA VAL A 406 -6.71 14.70 13.29
C VAL A 406 -7.48 14.19 14.52
N ALA A 407 -7.38 12.90 14.82
CA ALA A 407 -7.93 12.29 16.04
C ALA A 407 -7.20 12.70 17.33
N GLY A 408 -6.16 13.54 17.24
CA GLY A 408 -5.36 14.02 18.36
C GLY A 408 -4.03 13.26 18.53
N GLY A 409 -3.66 12.38 17.60
CA GLY A 409 -2.37 11.70 17.56
C GLY A 409 -2.04 10.93 18.84
N ASP A 410 -0.76 10.93 19.21
CA ASP A 410 -0.25 10.23 20.41
C ASP A 410 -0.76 10.83 21.72
N GLU A 411 -1.24 12.08 21.71
CA GLU A 411 -1.79 12.73 22.89
C GLU A 411 -3.16 12.15 23.27
N THR A 412 -4.02 11.93 22.30
CA THR A 412 -5.39 11.41 22.52
C THR A 412 -5.48 9.90 22.34
N ILE A 413 -4.57 9.33 21.54
CA ILE A 413 -4.48 7.89 21.24
C ILE A 413 -3.10 7.38 21.66
N PRO A 414 -2.76 7.43 22.96
CA PRO A 414 -1.41 7.15 23.42
C PRO A 414 -1.04 5.69 23.20
N LEU A 415 0.21 5.47 22.79
CA LEU A 415 0.83 4.14 22.74
C LEU A 415 1.41 3.74 24.11
N ARG A 416 1.48 4.69 25.04
CA ARG A 416 1.93 4.45 26.41
C ARG A 416 1.07 3.38 27.05
N GLY A 417 1.71 2.42 27.75
CA GLY A 417 1.03 1.26 28.34
C GLY A 417 0.70 0.14 27.36
N THR A 418 0.96 0.31 26.06
CA THR A 418 0.91 -0.79 25.10
C THR A 418 2.28 -1.49 25.01
N LYS A 419 2.24 -2.79 24.77
CA LYS A 419 3.46 -3.58 24.55
C LYS A 419 3.83 -3.64 23.06
N TRP A 420 3.63 -2.53 22.30
CA TRP A 420 3.85 -2.53 20.85
C TRP A 420 5.27 -2.95 20.45
N PRO A 421 6.36 -2.57 21.18
CA PRO A 421 7.68 -3.04 20.79
C PRO A 421 7.83 -4.56 20.94
N ALA A 422 7.29 -5.12 22.02
CA ALA A 422 7.29 -6.57 22.23
C ALA A 422 6.42 -7.29 21.19
N TRP A 423 5.28 -6.73 20.82
CA TRP A 423 4.44 -7.29 19.75
C TRP A 423 5.13 -7.22 18.37
N SER A 424 5.79 -6.10 18.06
CA SER A 424 6.55 -5.96 16.82
C SER A 424 7.67 -7.00 16.73
N LEU A 425 8.46 -7.13 17.81
CA LEU A 425 9.54 -8.13 17.88
C LEU A 425 8.98 -9.56 17.82
N GLY A 426 7.92 -9.85 18.57
CA GLY A 426 7.26 -11.15 18.55
C GLY A 426 6.72 -11.54 17.17
N LEU A 427 6.18 -10.57 16.41
CA LEU A 427 5.73 -10.79 15.04
C LEU A 427 6.92 -11.03 14.09
N CYS A 428 8.01 -10.27 14.23
CA CYS A 428 9.22 -10.51 13.43
C CYS A 428 9.75 -11.93 13.65
N VAL A 429 9.93 -12.33 14.90
CA VAL A 429 10.41 -13.68 15.25
C VAL A 429 9.41 -14.74 14.79
N GLY A 430 8.11 -14.52 15.03
CA GLY A 430 7.06 -15.47 14.65
C GLY A 430 6.99 -15.72 13.13
N VAL A 431 7.06 -14.68 12.32
CA VAL A 431 7.05 -14.81 10.86
C VAL A 431 8.30 -15.54 10.35
N LEU A 432 9.49 -15.16 10.83
CA LEU A 432 10.73 -15.85 10.43
C LEU A 432 10.76 -17.31 10.87
N THR A 433 10.26 -17.59 12.08
CA THR A 433 10.13 -18.97 12.59
C THR A 433 9.15 -19.76 11.72
N LEU A 434 8.00 -19.18 11.33
CA LEU A 434 7.04 -19.84 10.44
C LEU A 434 7.66 -20.19 9.10
N ILE A 435 8.37 -19.24 8.47
CA ILE A 435 9.07 -19.46 7.19
C ILE A 435 10.13 -20.56 7.36
N TYR A 436 10.94 -20.51 8.42
CA TYR A 436 11.96 -21.51 8.69
C TYR A 436 11.39 -22.90 8.89
N VAL A 437 10.30 -23.05 9.66
CA VAL A 437 9.61 -24.33 9.86
C VAL A 437 9.04 -24.86 8.56
N MET A 438 8.41 -23.99 7.74
CA MET A 438 7.89 -24.40 6.41
C MET A 438 9.01 -24.91 5.49
N LEU A 439 10.18 -24.27 5.51
CA LEU A 439 11.34 -24.74 4.74
C LEU A 439 11.83 -26.10 5.23
N ARG A 440 11.90 -26.31 6.54
CA ARG A 440 12.36 -27.57 7.14
C ARG A 440 11.41 -28.75 6.88
N LEU A 441 10.08 -28.52 6.97
CA LEU A 441 9.08 -29.55 6.73
C LEU A 441 9.00 -30.00 5.26
N ARG A 442 9.55 -29.21 4.31
CA ARG A 442 9.58 -29.57 2.89
C ARG A 442 10.94 -30.06 2.40
N ALA A 443 11.99 -29.93 3.24
CA ALA A 443 13.30 -30.48 2.98
C ALA A 443 13.46 -31.95 3.40
N VAL A 444 12.40 -32.51 4.02
CA VAL A 444 12.22 -33.93 4.34
C VAL A 444 11.21 -34.52 3.33
#